data_30bc47735f267ea8ad52c77b05d7c437
#
_entry.id   30bc47735f267ea8ad52c77b05d7c437
#
_cell.length_a   1.000
_cell.length_b   1.000
_cell.length_c   1.000
_cell.angle_alpha   90.00
_cell.angle_beta   90.00
_cell.angle_gamma   90.00
#
_symmetry.space_group_name_H-M   'P 1'
#
loop_
_entity.id
_entity.type
_entity.pdbx_description
1 polymer ?
#
loop_
_entity_poly.entity_id
_entity_poly.type
_entity_poly.pdbx_seq_one_letter_code
_entity_poly.pdbx_strand_id
1 'polypeptide(L)'
;MACKVLVVCGSPVVASAELLTRLAGECDHIVAVDRGLDALLGAGMNCDVYVGDADTVGDAGRALVDAATDFEVERHDPYKDYTDLALALDSVRRRWPGAEVVATCATGGRPDMALSVLGLLAGYEDAPVWIAEDETTARILHAGETWTIEGTEGKTFSIIAIAPGTVVSEHGLEWELDHSSLDLLADTGISNVVRSTATIRVHTGTAIAYLYQ
;
A
#
# COMPACT_ATOMS: atom_id res chain seq x y z
N MET A 1 7.66 16.19 10.89
CA MET A 1 6.70 15.35 10.16
C MET A 1 7.18 13.91 10.33
N ALA A 2 6.30 12.92 10.34
CA ALA A 2 6.72 11.52 10.34
C ALA A 2 7.40 11.21 9.00
N CYS A 3 8.42 10.34 8.99
CA CYS A 3 9.07 9.85 7.78
C CYS A 3 8.05 9.08 6.94
N LYS A 4 8.05 9.27 5.63
CA LYS A 4 7.15 8.59 4.69
C LYS A 4 7.98 7.85 3.63
N VAL A 5 7.67 6.57 3.42
CA VAL A 5 8.38 5.70 2.49
C VAL A 5 7.45 5.20 1.40
N LEU A 6 7.80 5.47 0.15
CA LEU A 6 7.15 4.88 -1.01
C LEU A 6 7.72 3.47 -1.25
N VAL A 7 6.85 2.48 -1.24
CA VAL A 7 7.19 1.08 -1.56
C VAL A 7 6.57 0.72 -2.91
N VAL A 8 7.41 0.62 -3.94
CA VAL A 8 6.97 0.26 -5.30
C VAL A 8 7.06 -1.24 -5.48
N CYS A 9 5.90 -1.91 -5.47
CA CYS A 9 5.79 -3.35 -5.55
C CYS A 9 5.96 -3.87 -7.00
N GLY A 10 6.10 -5.19 -7.14
CA GLY A 10 6.34 -5.86 -8.43
C GLY A 10 5.08 -6.35 -9.15
N SER A 11 3.91 -5.70 -8.99
CA SER A 11 2.69 -6.08 -9.72
C SER A 11 2.88 -5.95 -11.24
N PRO A 12 2.28 -6.83 -12.05
CA PRO A 12 2.24 -6.66 -13.51
C PRO A 12 1.36 -5.49 -13.95
N VAL A 13 0.49 -4.99 -13.09
CA VAL A 13 -0.26 -3.74 -13.30
C VAL A 13 0.59 -2.62 -12.73
N VAL A 14 1.21 -1.86 -13.63
CA VAL A 14 2.14 -0.79 -13.27
C VAL A 14 1.37 0.52 -13.15
N ALA A 15 1.60 1.26 -12.08
CA ALA A 15 1.06 2.61 -11.89
C ALA A 15 1.60 3.57 -12.95
N SER A 16 0.81 4.59 -13.29
CA SER A 16 1.21 5.61 -14.26
C SER A 16 2.45 6.39 -13.81
N ALA A 17 3.24 6.87 -14.77
CA ALA A 17 4.41 7.71 -14.46
C ALA A 17 4.00 9.00 -13.71
N GLU A 18 2.79 9.51 -13.95
CA GLU A 18 2.24 10.66 -13.24
C GLU A 18 2.02 10.34 -11.76
N LEU A 19 1.36 9.22 -11.46
CA LEU A 19 1.15 8.76 -10.08
C LEU A 19 2.48 8.52 -9.38
N LEU A 20 3.40 7.78 -10.00
CA LEU A 20 4.72 7.49 -9.43
C LEU A 20 5.50 8.78 -9.12
N THR A 21 5.50 9.75 -10.04
CA THR A 21 6.19 11.04 -9.85
C THR A 21 5.57 11.83 -8.69
N ARG A 22 4.24 11.85 -8.58
CA ARG A 22 3.54 12.52 -7.48
C ARG A 22 3.87 11.87 -6.15
N LEU A 23 3.75 10.54 -6.05
CA LEU A 23 4.04 9.81 -4.81
C LEU A 23 5.50 9.96 -4.37
N ALA A 24 6.45 9.90 -5.33
CA ALA A 24 7.87 10.13 -5.04
C ALA A 24 8.12 11.54 -4.48
N GLY A 25 7.39 12.55 -4.98
CA GLY A 25 7.49 13.94 -4.45
C GLY A 25 6.85 14.13 -3.07
N GLU A 26 5.98 13.21 -2.64
CA GLU A 26 5.29 13.25 -1.34
C GLU A 26 5.98 12.38 -0.26
N CYS A 27 6.97 11.55 -0.64
CA CYS A 27 7.67 10.63 0.23
C CYS A 27 9.14 11.05 0.42
N ASP A 28 9.72 10.70 1.57
CA ASP A 28 11.10 11.01 1.91
C ASP A 28 12.08 9.98 1.32
N HIS A 29 11.60 8.73 1.13
CA HIS A 29 12.41 7.62 0.59
C HIS A 29 11.60 6.74 -0.35
N ILE A 30 12.31 6.06 -1.24
CA ILE A 30 11.74 5.14 -2.25
C ILE A 30 12.40 3.78 -2.12
N VAL A 31 11.60 2.74 -1.90
CA VAL A 31 12.02 1.34 -1.90
C VAL A 31 11.43 0.63 -3.11
N ALA A 32 12.27 0.07 -3.96
CA ALA A 32 11.86 -0.78 -5.07
C ALA A 32 11.84 -2.24 -4.62
N VAL A 33 10.72 -2.91 -4.80
CA VAL A 33 10.56 -4.33 -4.50
C VAL A 33 10.59 -5.13 -5.79
N ASP A 34 11.68 -5.86 -6.00
CA ASP A 34 11.90 -6.69 -7.17
C ASP A 34 11.56 -5.94 -8.49
N ARG A 35 10.62 -6.40 -9.32
CA ARG A 35 10.21 -5.75 -10.56
C ARG A 35 9.63 -4.33 -10.39
N GLY A 36 9.36 -3.87 -9.17
CA GLY A 36 9.02 -2.48 -8.89
C GLY A 36 10.10 -1.49 -9.34
N LEU A 37 11.36 -1.94 -9.46
CA LEU A 37 12.43 -1.16 -10.06
C LEU A 37 12.16 -0.82 -11.54
N ASP A 38 11.63 -1.77 -12.32
CA ASP A 38 11.30 -1.52 -13.73
C ASP A 38 10.20 -0.45 -13.89
N ALA A 39 9.24 -0.41 -12.95
CA ALA A 39 8.20 0.62 -12.93
C ALA A 39 8.80 2.01 -12.70
N LEU A 40 9.72 2.15 -11.76
CA LEU A 40 10.44 3.40 -11.50
C LEU A 40 11.28 3.84 -12.69
N LEU A 41 12.07 2.92 -13.25
CA LEU A 41 12.91 3.19 -14.43
C LEU A 41 12.06 3.61 -15.63
N GLY A 42 10.91 2.96 -15.85
CA GLY A 42 9.95 3.34 -16.89
C GLY A 42 9.39 4.75 -16.73
N ALA A 43 9.33 5.26 -15.50
CA ALA A 43 8.93 6.63 -15.17
C ALA A 43 10.12 7.61 -15.10
N GLY A 44 11.34 7.17 -15.46
CA GLY A 44 12.56 7.99 -15.41
C GLY A 44 13.05 8.29 -14.00
N MET A 45 12.72 7.44 -13.04
CA MET A 45 13.08 7.58 -11.62
C MET A 45 13.97 6.44 -11.15
N ASN A 46 14.55 6.62 -9.98
CA ASN A 46 15.34 5.59 -9.30
C ASN A 46 14.79 5.38 -7.88
N CYS A 47 15.33 4.43 -7.13
CA CYS A 47 15.04 4.20 -5.73
C CYS A 47 16.23 4.56 -4.83
N ASP A 48 16.00 4.62 -3.51
CA ASP A 48 17.08 4.68 -2.53
C ASP A 48 17.56 3.27 -2.16
N VAL A 49 16.61 2.33 -2.08
CA VAL A 49 16.91 0.93 -1.74
C VAL A 49 16.16 -0.01 -2.68
N TYR A 50 16.87 -0.97 -3.22
CA TYR A 50 16.30 -2.13 -3.92
C TYR A 50 16.27 -3.33 -2.98
N VAL A 51 15.13 -4.05 -2.94
CA VAL A 51 14.97 -5.28 -2.15
C VAL A 51 14.40 -6.39 -3.04
N GLY A 52 15.13 -7.49 -3.19
CA GLY A 52 14.68 -8.63 -4.00
C GLY A 52 15.80 -9.56 -4.42
N ASP A 53 15.44 -10.62 -5.19
CA ASP A 53 16.41 -11.56 -5.76
C ASP A 53 16.78 -11.24 -7.21
N ALA A 54 16.08 -10.30 -7.84
CA ALA A 54 16.22 -9.84 -9.22
C ALA A 54 15.91 -10.90 -10.29
N ASP A 55 15.12 -11.92 -9.97
CA ASP A 55 14.77 -12.98 -10.93
C ASP A 55 13.72 -12.51 -11.96
N THR A 56 12.81 -11.59 -11.57
CA THR A 56 11.75 -11.03 -12.43
C THR A 56 12.05 -9.63 -12.97
N VAL A 57 13.14 -9.00 -12.56
CA VAL A 57 13.58 -7.67 -13.04
C VAL A 57 14.06 -7.76 -14.49
N GLY A 58 13.68 -6.78 -15.32
CA GLY A 58 14.14 -6.66 -16.70
C GLY A 58 15.65 -6.42 -16.81
N ASP A 59 16.20 -6.62 -18.02
CA ASP A 59 17.66 -6.56 -18.25
C ASP A 59 18.30 -5.24 -17.80
N ALA A 60 17.62 -4.10 -18.01
CA ALA A 60 18.11 -2.79 -17.60
C ALA A 60 18.18 -2.65 -16.08
N GLY A 61 17.10 -3.03 -15.37
CA GLY A 61 17.05 -3.01 -13.90
C GLY A 61 18.07 -3.98 -13.30
N ARG A 62 18.18 -5.19 -13.86
CA ARG A 62 19.17 -6.19 -13.43
C ARG A 62 20.60 -5.68 -13.54
N ALA A 63 20.94 -5.00 -14.65
CA ALA A 63 22.26 -4.41 -14.82
C ALA A 63 22.58 -3.35 -13.75
N LEU A 64 21.58 -2.55 -13.34
CA LEU A 64 21.74 -1.57 -12.27
C LEU A 64 21.88 -2.23 -10.89
N VAL A 65 21.08 -3.27 -10.61
CA VAL A 65 21.20 -4.06 -9.36
C VAL A 65 22.59 -4.74 -9.28
N ASP A 66 23.09 -5.28 -10.38
CA ASP A 66 24.40 -5.93 -10.41
C ASP A 66 25.55 -4.91 -10.29
N ALA A 67 25.40 -3.70 -10.80
CA ALA A 67 26.36 -2.62 -10.65
C ALA A 67 26.38 -2.01 -9.24
N ALA A 68 25.22 -1.93 -8.59
CA ALA A 68 25.00 -1.39 -7.23
C ALA A 68 25.65 -0.02 -7.00
N THR A 69 25.56 0.89 -7.99
CA THR A 69 26.25 2.19 -7.96
C THR A 69 25.36 3.35 -7.55
N ASP A 70 24.06 3.27 -7.86
CA ASP A 70 23.13 4.41 -7.79
C ASP A 70 22.13 4.32 -6.62
N PHE A 71 22.01 3.14 -6.00
CA PHE A 71 21.14 2.87 -4.87
C PHE A 71 21.66 1.70 -4.03
N GLU A 72 21.19 1.57 -2.81
CA GLU A 72 21.52 0.41 -1.98
C GLU A 72 20.78 -0.85 -2.45
N VAL A 73 21.47 -2.00 -2.43
CA VAL A 73 20.93 -3.29 -2.86
C VAL A 73 20.89 -4.26 -1.68
N GLU A 74 19.67 -4.64 -1.27
CA GLU A 74 19.41 -5.77 -0.38
C GLU A 74 19.03 -7.00 -1.23
N ARG A 75 20.03 -7.75 -1.67
CA ARG A 75 19.82 -8.94 -2.50
C ARG A 75 19.56 -10.15 -1.62
N HIS A 76 18.49 -10.88 -1.92
CA HIS A 76 18.08 -12.06 -1.19
C HIS A 76 18.20 -13.33 -2.05
N ASP A 77 18.25 -14.50 -1.37
CA ASP A 77 18.26 -15.79 -2.03
C ASP A 77 16.88 -16.08 -2.65
N PRO A 78 16.77 -16.53 -3.91
CA PRO A 78 15.49 -16.96 -4.51
C PRO A 78 14.78 -18.09 -3.74
N TYR A 79 15.52 -18.89 -2.98
CA TYR A 79 14.96 -20.00 -2.16
C TYR A 79 14.59 -19.60 -0.72
N LYS A 80 14.43 -18.30 -0.45
CA LYS A 80 14.01 -17.78 0.85
C LYS A 80 12.55 -18.12 1.20
N ASP A 81 12.23 -18.18 2.48
CA ASP A 81 10.87 -18.47 2.98
C ASP A 81 9.92 -17.26 2.95
N TYR A 82 10.41 -16.07 2.60
CA TYR A 82 9.65 -14.81 2.63
C TYR A 82 9.59 -14.18 1.24
N THR A 83 8.47 -13.48 0.96
CA THR A 83 8.33 -12.68 -0.26
C THR A 83 9.23 -11.43 -0.19
N ASP A 84 9.57 -10.87 -1.34
CA ASP A 84 10.39 -9.64 -1.41
C ASP A 84 9.69 -8.46 -0.72
N LEU A 85 8.35 -8.36 -0.79
CA LEU A 85 7.60 -7.35 -0.07
C LEU A 85 7.74 -7.50 1.46
N ALA A 86 7.68 -8.73 2.00
CA ALA A 86 7.87 -8.94 3.44
C ALA A 86 9.26 -8.47 3.88
N LEU A 87 10.29 -8.77 3.09
CA LEU A 87 11.67 -8.33 3.34
C LEU A 87 11.83 -6.82 3.18
N ALA A 88 11.15 -6.22 2.22
CA ALA A 88 11.15 -4.77 2.02
C ALA A 88 10.50 -4.03 3.20
N LEU A 89 9.37 -4.50 3.72
CA LEU A 89 8.73 -3.93 4.90
C LEU A 89 9.63 -4.06 6.15
N ASP A 90 10.35 -5.18 6.29
CA ASP A 90 11.34 -5.34 7.34
C ASP A 90 12.55 -4.39 7.16
N SER A 91 13.00 -4.18 5.93
CA SER A 91 14.02 -3.17 5.59
C SER A 91 13.56 -1.76 5.96
N VAL A 92 12.29 -1.40 5.65
CA VAL A 92 11.70 -0.10 6.06
C VAL A 92 11.72 0.06 7.57
N ARG A 93 11.28 -0.96 8.34
CA ARG A 93 11.29 -0.93 9.80
C ARG A 93 12.69 -0.69 10.38
N ARG A 94 13.70 -1.35 9.82
CA ARG A 94 15.10 -1.23 10.29
C ARG A 94 15.71 0.11 9.95
N ARG A 95 15.43 0.67 8.77
CA ARG A 95 16.02 1.91 8.27
C ARG A 95 15.31 3.15 8.79
N TRP A 96 13.99 3.12 8.80
CA TRP A 96 13.13 4.25 9.15
C TRP A 96 12.05 3.82 10.15
N PRO A 97 12.41 3.57 11.42
CA PRO A 97 11.46 3.10 12.44
C PRO A 97 10.27 4.05 12.57
N GLY A 98 9.05 3.51 12.50
CA GLY A 98 7.82 4.29 12.58
C GLY A 98 7.50 5.11 11.32
N ALA A 99 8.11 4.79 10.18
CA ALA A 99 7.78 5.44 8.92
C ALA A 99 6.39 5.03 8.42
N GLU A 100 5.63 6.01 7.93
CA GLU A 100 4.40 5.77 7.15
C GLU A 100 4.75 5.09 5.83
N VAL A 101 4.01 4.07 5.44
CA VAL A 101 4.21 3.34 4.19
C VAL A 101 3.15 3.73 3.18
N VAL A 102 3.59 4.09 1.97
CA VAL A 102 2.74 4.23 0.79
C VAL A 102 3.14 3.17 -0.22
N ALA A 103 2.32 2.13 -0.38
CA ALA A 103 2.54 1.08 -1.37
C ALA A 103 1.86 1.44 -2.69
N THR A 104 2.51 1.15 -3.80
CA THR A 104 1.95 1.27 -5.17
C THR A 104 2.42 0.10 -6.03
N CYS A 105 1.82 -0.10 -7.20
CA CYS A 105 2.01 -1.31 -7.99
C CYS A 105 1.82 -2.57 -7.13
N ALA A 106 0.90 -2.51 -6.19
CA ALA A 106 0.68 -3.50 -5.14
C ALA A 106 -0.46 -4.47 -5.47
N THR A 107 -1.38 -4.04 -6.35
CA THR A 107 -2.58 -4.78 -6.71
C THR A 107 -2.54 -5.28 -8.16
N GLY A 108 -3.41 -6.25 -8.47
CA GLY A 108 -3.48 -6.83 -9.82
C GLY A 108 -2.61 -8.09 -9.99
N GLY A 109 -2.64 -8.65 -11.20
CA GLY A 109 -1.93 -9.89 -11.52
C GLY A 109 -2.51 -11.13 -10.86
N ARG A 110 -1.68 -11.90 -10.18
CA ARG A 110 -2.05 -13.15 -9.50
C ARG A 110 -2.92 -12.86 -8.27
N PRO A 111 -4.14 -13.43 -8.15
CA PRO A 111 -5.05 -13.14 -7.02
C PRO A 111 -4.50 -13.57 -5.65
N ASP A 112 -3.74 -14.68 -5.61
CA ASP A 112 -3.09 -15.16 -4.39
C ASP A 112 -2.01 -14.16 -3.89
N MET A 113 -1.24 -13.59 -4.82
CA MET A 113 -0.26 -12.57 -4.49
C MET A 113 -0.93 -11.26 -4.02
N ALA A 114 -1.98 -10.82 -4.71
CA ALA A 114 -2.72 -9.62 -4.31
C ALA A 114 -3.29 -9.76 -2.88
N LEU A 115 -3.85 -10.91 -2.54
CA LEU A 115 -4.34 -11.18 -1.19
C LEU A 115 -3.19 -11.21 -0.16
N SER A 116 -2.06 -11.84 -0.51
CA SER A 116 -0.88 -11.88 0.36
C SER A 116 -0.30 -10.49 0.62
N VAL A 117 -0.24 -9.63 -0.41
CA VAL A 117 0.20 -8.23 -0.29
C VAL A 117 -0.65 -7.47 0.72
N LEU A 118 -1.98 -7.61 0.65
CA LEU A 118 -2.87 -6.96 1.63
C LEU A 118 -2.60 -7.45 3.05
N GLY A 119 -2.39 -8.76 3.24
CA GLY A 119 -2.05 -9.34 4.54
C GLY A 119 -0.71 -8.84 5.10
N LEU A 120 0.32 -8.72 4.25
CA LEU A 120 1.63 -8.19 4.64
C LEU A 120 1.57 -6.71 5.02
N LEU A 121 0.86 -5.91 4.24
CA LEU A 121 0.66 -4.49 4.52
C LEU A 121 -0.16 -4.29 5.81
N ALA A 122 -1.20 -5.12 6.04
CA ALA A 122 -1.97 -5.09 7.28
C ALA A 122 -1.15 -5.52 8.51
N GLY A 123 -0.12 -6.33 8.33
CA GLY A 123 0.82 -6.69 9.39
C GLY A 123 1.88 -5.62 9.69
N TYR A 124 1.88 -4.49 8.98
CA TYR A 124 2.72 -3.34 9.28
C TYR A 124 1.95 -2.40 10.23
N GLU A 125 2.11 -2.61 11.53
CA GLU A 125 1.38 -1.87 12.57
C GLU A 125 2.19 -0.70 13.17
N ASP A 126 3.39 -0.43 12.64
CA ASP A 126 4.31 0.58 13.20
C ASP A 126 3.86 2.02 12.91
N ALA A 127 3.14 2.21 11.81
CA ALA A 127 2.64 3.50 11.34
C ALA A 127 1.54 3.32 10.28
N PRO A 128 0.84 4.41 9.86
CA PRO A 128 -0.17 4.33 8.80
C PRO A 128 0.33 3.69 7.51
N VAL A 129 -0.53 2.86 6.90
CA VAL A 129 -0.27 2.21 5.61
C VAL A 129 -1.32 2.63 4.60
N TRP A 130 -0.83 3.10 3.46
CA TRP A 130 -1.61 3.50 2.31
C TRP A 130 -1.30 2.61 1.11
N ILE A 131 -2.29 2.40 0.26
CA ILE A 131 -2.11 1.81 -1.07
C ILE A 131 -2.64 2.84 -2.06
N ALA A 132 -1.79 3.28 -2.97
CA ALA A 132 -2.14 4.27 -3.99
C ALA A 132 -1.96 3.66 -5.38
N GLU A 133 -3.06 3.55 -6.11
CA GLU A 133 -3.11 3.11 -7.50
C GLU A 133 -3.79 4.20 -8.35
N ASP A 134 -3.72 4.11 -9.68
CA ASP A 134 -4.24 5.17 -10.55
C ASP A 134 -5.73 5.49 -10.32
N GLU A 135 -6.55 4.48 -10.02
CA GLU A 135 -7.99 4.65 -9.85
C GLU A 135 -8.44 4.61 -8.38
N THR A 136 -7.54 4.27 -7.44
CA THR A 136 -7.93 4.08 -6.05
C THR A 136 -6.86 4.53 -5.08
N THR A 137 -7.31 5.08 -3.95
CA THR A 137 -6.50 5.21 -2.75
C THR A 137 -7.12 4.35 -1.67
N ALA A 138 -6.34 3.48 -1.05
CA ALA A 138 -6.80 2.70 0.09
C ALA A 138 -5.96 2.98 1.32
N ARG A 139 -6.59 2.81 2.49
CA ARG A 139 -5.92 2.89 3.77
C ARG A 139 -6.22 1.66 4.60
N ILE A 140 -5.20 1.08 5.18
CA ILE A 140 -5.36 0.08 6.24
C ILE A 140 -5.55 0.83 7.55
N LEU A 141 -6.60 0.48 8.29
CA LEU A 141 -6.98 1.10 9.54
C LEU A 141 -7.00 0.03 10.63
N HIS A 142 -6.23 0.27 11.67
CA HIS A 142 -6.20 -0.55 12.88
C HIS A 142 -7.11 0.03 13.97
N ALA A 143 -7.35 -0.75 15.03
CA ALA A 143 -8.15 -0.32 16.17
C ALA A 143 -7.70 1.04 16.74
N GLY A 144 -8.64 1.97 16.86
CA GLY A 144 -8.41 3.34 17.33
C GLY A 144 -8.11 4.34 16.23
N GLU A 145 -7.77 3.91 15.02
CA GLU A 145 -7.47 4.80 13.91
C GLU A 145 -8.72 5.41 13.25
N THR A 146 -8.50 6.57 12.64
CA THR A 146 -9.54 7.32 11.92
C THR A 146 -8.97 7.85 10.61
N TRP A 147 -9.75 7.76 9.54
CA TRP A 147 -9.50 8.41 8.26
C TRP A 147 -10.58 9.46 7.99
N THR A 148 -10.17 10.71 7.83
CA THR A 148 -11.05 11.79 7.39
C THR A 148 -10.82 12.04 5.89
N ILE A 149 -11.91 12.10 5.13
CA ILE A 149 -11.93 12.23 3.67
C ILE A 149 -12.70 13.51 3.34
N GLU A 150 -12.06 14.42 2.60
CA GLU A 150 -12.63 15.73 2.23
C GLU A 150 -12.57 15.95 0.71
N GLY A 151 -13.52 16.71 0.18
CA GLY A 151 -13.51 17.15 -1.23
C GLY A 151 -13.70 16.02 -2.24
N THR A 152 -14.39 14.94 -1.86
CA THR A 152 -14.57 13.75 -2.69
C THR A 152 -16.05 13.35 -2.82
N GLU A 153 -16.96 14.30 -2.63
CA GLU A 153 -18.40 14.07 -2.72
C GLU A 153 -18.77 13.42 -4.07
N GLY A 154 -19.61 12.42 -4.02
CA GLY A 154 -20.05 11.62 -5.16
C GLY A 154 -19.13 10.46 -5.53
N LYS A 155 -17.91 10.37 -4.96
CA LYS A 155 -17.00 9.25 -5.19
C LYS A 155 -17.45 8.00 -4.48
N THR A 156 -17.10 6.86 -5.05
CA THR A 156 -17.38 5.55 -4.43
C THR A 156 -16.39 5.27 -3.31
N PHE A 157 -16.92 4.78 -2.21
CA PHE A 157 -16.14 4.35 -1.05
C PHE A 157 -16.49 2.89 -0.70
N SER A 158 -15.53 2.14 -0.16
CA SER A 158 -15.77 0.80 0.37
C SER A 158 -14.90 0.56 1.58
N ILE A 159 -15.42 -0.19 2.56
CA ILE A 159 -14.63 -0.73 3.67
C ILE A 159 -14.84 -2.24 3.78
N ILE A 160 -13.78 -2.96 4.06
CA ILE A 160 -13.80 -4.41 4.21
C ILE A 160 -13.03 -4.78 5.49
N ALA A 161 -13.67 -5.55 6.37
CA ALA A 161 -12.99 -6.13 7.51
C ALA A 161 -11.98 -7.19 7.05
N ILE A 162 -10.72 -7.04 7.47
CA ILE A 162 -9.64 -7.99 7.18
C ILE A 162 -9.13 -8.70 8.43
N ALA A 163 -9.76 -8.46 9.58
CA ALA A 163 -9.56 -9.20 10.83
C ALA A 163 -10.91 -9.56 11.46
N PRO A 164 -11.02 -10.68 12.18
CA PRO A 164 -12.21 -11.00 12.93
C PRO A 164 -12.51 -9.98 14.04
N GLY A 165 -13.79 -9.74 14.32
CA GLY A 165 -14.22 -8.82 15.39
C GLY A 165 -13.99 -7.35 15.07
N THR A 166 -13.93 -7.00 13.80
CA THR A 166 -13.81 -5.62 13.35
C THR A 166 -15.14 -4.87 13.57
N VAL A 167 -15.05 -3.72 14.25
CA VAL A 167 -16.16 -2.81 14.52
C VAL A 167 -15.80 -1.42 14.00
N VAL A 168 -16.69 -0.82 13.22
CA VAL A 168 -16.45 0.46 12.57
C VAL A 168 -17.59 1.47 12.79
N SER A 169 -17.26 2.75 12.66
CA SER A 169 -18.23 3.82 12.41
C SER A 169 -17.84 4.56 11.13
N GLU A 170 -18.86 4.90 10.33
CA GLU A 170 -18.76 5.65 9.09
C GLU A 170 -19.76 6.79 9.09
N HIS A 171 -19.32 8.01 8.93
CA HIS A 171 -20.15 9.20 8.83
C HIS A 171 -19.83 10.00 7.58
N GLY A 172 -20.80 10.74 7.06
CA GLY A 172 -20.65 11.54 5.84
C GLY A 172 -20.77 10.73 4.56
N LEU A 173 -21.24 9.49 4.64
CA LEU A 173 -21.53 8.60 3.52
C LEU A 173 -23.06 8.46 3.31
N GLU A 174 -23.48 7.89 2.18
CA GLU A 174 -24.90 7.62 1.88
C GLU A 174 -25.51 6.65 2.88
N TRP A 175 -24.79 5.58 3.21
CA TRP A 175 -25.18 4.59 4.20
C TRP A 175 -24.19 4.63 5.35
N GLU A 176 -24.60 5.27 6.44
CA GLU A 176 -23.76 5.41 7.63
C GLU A 176 -23.78 4.16 8.51
N LEU A 177 -22.68 3.90 9.17
CA LEU A 177 -22.53 2.85 10.18
C LEU A 177 -22.15 3.50 11.52
N ASP A 178 -22.77 3.03 12.61
CA ASP A 178 -22.41 3.45 13.96
C ASP A 178 -22.12 2.22 14.82
N HIS A 179 -20.86 2.08 15.26
CA HIS A 179 -20.38 0.93 16.05
C HIS A 179 -20.85 -0.42 15.48
N SER A 180 -20.83 -0.54 14.15
CA SER A 180 -21.33 -1.70 13.44
C SER A 180 -20.24 -2.76 13.32
N SER A 181 -20.60 -4.02 13.63
CA SER A 181 -19.71 -5.16 13.40
C SER A 181 -19.69 -5.52 11.93
N LEU A 182 -18.50 -5.67 11.37
CA LEU A 182 -18.28 -6.18 10.02
C LEU A 182 -17.81 -7.64 10.08
N ASP A 183 -18.44 -8.51 9.31
CA ASP A 183 -17.96 -9.87 9.14
C ASP A 183 -16.68 -9.87 8.26
N LEU A 184 -15.78 -10.79 8.56
CA LEU A 184 -14.50 -10.93 7.84
C LEU A 184 -14.73 -11.15 6.34
N LEU A 185 -14.14 -10.28 5.50
CA LEU A 185 -14.21 -10.33 4.04
C LEU A 185 -15.65 -10.36 3.48
N ALA A 186 -16.61 -9.81 4.22
CA ALA A 186 -17.99 -9.70 3.79
C ALA A 186 -18.27 -8.41 3.01
N ASP A 187 -19.47 -8.31 2.48
CA ASP A 187 -19.88 -7.25 1.55
C ASP A 187 -20.56 -6.05 2.24
N THR A 188 -20.74 -6.08 3.56
CA THR A 188 -21.24 -4.94 4.33
C THR A 188 -20.21 -3.80 4.28
N GLY A 189 -20.62 -2.62 3.81
CA GLY A 189 -19.76 -1.43 3.71
C GLY A 189 -19.10 -1.24 2.32
N ILE A 190 -19.41 -2.08 1.33
CA ILE A 190 -18.92 -1.87 -0.04
C ILE A 190 -19.86 -1.01 -0.89
N SER A 191 -19.29 -0.32 -1.89
CA SER A 191 -20.02 0.49 -2.87
C SER A 191 -20.86 1.63 -2.26
N ASN A 192 -20.40 2.19 -1.16
CA ASN A 192 -20.98 3.38 -0.54
C ASN A 192 -20.62 4.65 -1.35
N VAL A 193 -21.22 5.77 -1.05
CA VAL A 193 -21.00 7.05 -1.75
C VAL A 193 -20.70 8.16 -0.72
N VAL A 194 -19.62 8.91 -0.96
CA VAL A 194 -19.26 10.08 -0.15
C VAL A 194 -20.30 11.19 -0.38
N ARG A 195 -20.90 11.71 0.70
CA ARG A 195 -21.92 12.77 0.65
C ARG A 195 -21.46 14.12 1.21
N SER A 196 -20.51 14.08 2.12
CA SER A 196 -19.87 15.25 2.73
C SER A 196 -18.47 14.88 3.20
N THR A 197 -17.82 15.71 3.99
CA THR A 197 -16.63 15.26 4.73
C THR A 197 -16.96 13.95 5.44
N ALA A 198 -16.26 12.86 5.03
CA ALA A 198 -16.50 11.55 5.61
C ALA A 198 -15.46 11.23 6.68
N THR A 199 -15.91 10.58 7.74
CA THR A 199 -15.06 10.10 8.84
C THR A 199 -15.26 8.62 9.03
N ILE A 200 -14.18 7.87 8.88
CA ILE A 200 -14.16 6.42 8.98
C ILE A 200 -13.31 6.05 10.20
N ARG A 201 -13.90 5.38 11.18
CA ARG A 201 -13.20 4.95 12.40
C ARG A 201 -13.30 3.46 12.62
N VAL A 202 -12.15 2.82 12.87
CA VAL A 202 -12.10 1.43 13.34
C VAL A 202 -12.00 1.44 14.87
N HIS A 203 -12.95 0.81 15.54
CA HIS A 203 -12.99 0.72 17.00
C HIS A 203 -12.22 -0.50 17.50
N THR A 204 -12.38 -1.64 16.82
CA THR A 204 -11.70 -2.92 17.10
C THR A 204 -11.36 -3.62 15.79
N GLY A 205 -10.36 -4.50 15.81
CA GLY A 205 -9.94 -5.26 14.63
C GLY A 205 -9.16 -4.41 13.62
N THR A 206 -9.24 -4.81 12.35
CA THR A 206 -8.52 -4.17 11.24
C THR A 206 -9.39 -4.17 9.99
N ALA A 207 -9.47 -3.05 9.31
CA ALA A 207 -10.18 -2.91 8.04
C ALA A 207 -9.29 -2.27 6.98
N ILE A 208 -9.59 -2.57 5.73
CA ILE A 208 -9.08 -1.80 4.59
C ILE A 208 -10.22 -0.98 4.00
N ALA A 209 -10.00 0.31 3.85
CA ALA A 209 -10.93 1.26 3.27
C ALA A 209 -10.41 1.76 1.92
N TYR A 210 -11.28 1.79 0.91
CA TYR A 210 -10.98 2.18 -0.47
C TYR A 210 -11.78 3.42 -0.85
N LEU A 211 -11.10 4.40 -1.42
CA LEU A 211 -11.70 5.54 -2.10
C LEU A 211 -11.36 5.47 -3.59
N TYR A 212 -12.37 5.39 -4.44
CA TYR A 212 -12.22 5.41 -5.90
C TYR A 212 -12.14 6.86 -6.40
N GLN A 213 -11.27 7.11 -7.39
CA GLN A 213 -11.01 8.45 -7.93
C GLN A 213 -11.99 8.86 -9.04
#